data_bf8dcd35a46b8d0a077515b8e47429d6
#
_entry.id   bf8dcd35a46b8d0a077515b8e47429d6
#
_cell.length_a   1.000
_cell.length_b   1.000
_cell.length_c   1.000
_cell.angle_alpha   90.00
_cell.angle_beta   90.00
_cell.angle_gamma   90.00
#
_symmetry.space_group_name_H-M   'P 1'
#
loop_
_entity.id
_entity.type
_entity.pdbx_description
1 polymer ?
#
loop_
_entity_poly.entity_id
_entity_poly.type
_entity_poly.pdbx_seq_one_letter_code
_entity_poly.pdbx_strand_id
1 'polypeptide(L)'
;HTPAGVIVHTGDFKIDFTPTQGGMIDLARFAQLGQEGVLLLMADSTNAERPGYTQTEQKVNATFDALFARAEANKKRLIIATFASNISRVQQIINCAEKYGRKVALSGRSMVNVMSIASELGYLKVPDGLLIDLNMISRYTKEQIVLITTGSQGEPMSALTRMAFADHRQVAVGEDDMIIISARPIPGNEKMVGTVVDELLKRGCDVVYESMYEVHVSGHACQEELKLIQALTKPKYFIPVHGEYRM
;
A
#
# COMPACT_ATOMS: atom_id res chain seq x y z
N HIS A 1 9.38 -16.43 -24.23
CA HIS A 1 9.42 -17.39 -25.34
C HIS A 1 10.39 -18.52 -25.03
N THR A 2 9.99 -19.74 -25.22
CA THR A 2 10.78 -20.95 -25.03
C THR A 2 10.72 -21.83 -26.28
N PRO A 3 11.63 -22.81 -26.45
CA PRO A 3 11.53 -23.79 -27.54
C PRO A 3 10.20 -24.59 -27.57
N ALA A 4 9.53 -24.73 -26.41
CA ALA A 4 8.25 -25.43 -26.29
C ALA A 4 7.02 -24.54 -26.59
N GLY A 5 7.17 -23.22 -26.51
CA GLY A 5 6.09 -22.25 -26.72
C GLY A 5 6.20 -21.02 -25.83
N VAL A 6 5.18 -20.18 -25.89
CA VAL A 6 5.09 -18.95 -25.08
C VAL A 6 4.56 -19.26 -23.68
N ILE A 7 5.27 -18.84 -22.66
CA ILE A 7 4.85 -18.88 -21.26
C ILE A 7 4.60 -17.45 -20.81
N VAL A 8 3.44 -17.19 -20.23
CA VAL A 8 3.07 -15.90 -19.64
C VAL A 8 2.96 -16.08 -18.13
N HIS A 9 3.66 -15.24 -17.37
CA HIS A 9 3.48 -15.11 -15.93
C HIS A 9 3.07 -13.67 -15.62
N THR A 10 1.91 -13.48 -14.99
CA THR A 10 1.38 -12.13 -14.76
C THR A 10 2.13 -11.38 -13.66
N GLY A 11 2.74 -12.09 -12.70
CA GLY A 11 3.00 -11.53 -11.40
C GLY A 11 1.70 -11.14 -10.69
N ASP A 12 1.83 -10.42 -9.57
CA ASP A 12 0.68 -9.81 -8.92
C ASP A 12 0.22 -8.62 -9.78
N PHE A 13 -1.07 -8.54 -10.08
CA PHE A 13 -1.60 -7.49 -10.94
C PHE A 13 -3.04 -7.12 -10.60
N LYS A 14 -3.44 -5.95 -11.03
CA LYS A 14 -4.84 -5.52 -11.16
C LYS A 14 -5.03 -4.69 -12.43
N ILE A 15 -6.26 -4.57 -12.89
CA ILE A 15 -6.59 -3.72 -14.03
C ILE A 15 -7.20 -2.42 -13.50
N ASP A 16 -6.36 -1.42 -13.28
CA ASP A 16 -6.79 -0.08 -12.88
C ASP A 16 -6.81 0.83 -14.12
N PHE A 17 -8.01 1.25 -14.53
CA PHE A 17 -8.18 2.13 -15.69
C PHE A 17 -7.84 3.60 -15.40
N THR A 18 -7.67 3.94 -14.14
CA THR A 18 -7.33 5.28 -13.66
C THR A 18 -6.19 5.23 -12.65
N PRO A 19 -5.04 4.66 -13.03
CA PRO A 19 -3.91 4.53 -12.10
C PRO A 19 -3.41 5.90 -11.67
N THR A 20 -3.03 6.03 -10.41
CA THR A 20 -2.50 7.27 -9.83
C THR A 20 -1.03 7.50 -10.19
N GLN A 21 -0.34 6.43 -10.58
CA GLN A 21 1.05 6.43 -11.04
C GLN A 21 1.25 5.37 -12.12
N GLY A 22 2.24 5.62 -13.00
CA GLY A 22 2.54 4.73 -14.11
C GLY A 22 1.46 4.74 -15.19
N GLY A 23 1.51 3.76 -16.06
CA GLY A 23 0.51 3.50 -17.09
C GLY A 23 -0.48 2.40 -16.70
N MET A 24 -1.57 2.32 -17.44
CA MET A 24 -2.46 1.18 -17.39
C MET A 24 -1.71 -0.09 -17.85
N ILE A 25 -2.09 -1.25 -17.29
CA ILE A 25 -1.58 -2.55 -17.76
C ILE A 25 -1.76 -2.69 -19.28
N ASP A 26 -0.74 -3.19 -19.98
CA ASP A 26 -0.76 -3.34 -21.44
C ASP A 26 -1.61 -4.55 -21.86
N LEU A 27 -2.93 -4.38 -21.87
CA LEU A 27 -3.89 -5.39 -22.31
C LEU A 27 -3.71 -5.74 -23.79
N ALA A 28 -3.23 -4.80 -24.62
CA ALA A 28 -2.97 -5.05 -26.03
C ALA A 28 -1.87 -6.11 -26.22
N ARG A 29 -0.83 -6.06 -25.37
CA ARG A 29 0.24 -7.07 -25.40
C ARG A 29 -0.27 -8.45 -25.01
N PHE A 30 -1.14 -8.56 -24.02
CA PHE A 30 -1.78 -9.84 -23.67
C PHE A 30 -2.60 -10.41 -24.84
N ALA A 31 -3.39 -9.57 -25.50
CA ALA A 31 -4.16 -9.98 -26.69
C ALA A 31 -3.25 -10.44 -27.84
N GLN A 32 -2.17 -9.72 -28.10
CA GLN A 32 -1.17 -10.09 -29.11
C GLN A 32 -0.53 -11.47 -28.80
N LEU A 33 -0.11 -11.71 -27.56
CA LEU A 33 0.41 -13.00 -27.14
C LEU A 33 -0.61 -14.12 -27.32
N GLY A 34 -1.89 -13.84 -27.06
CA GLY A 34 -2.98 -14.79 -27.33
C GLY A 34 -3.14 -15.14 -28.82
N GLN A 35 -2.85 -14.21 -29.74
CA GLN A 35 -2.81 -14.47 -31.18
C GLN A 35 -1.55 -15.26 -31.60
N GLU A 36 -0.42 -15.00 -30.98
CA GLU A 36 0.82 -15.75 -31.18
C GLU A 36 0.70 -17.21 -30.68
N GLY A 37 -0.18 -17.46 -29.70
CA GLY A 37 -0.41 -18.76 -29.09
C GLY A 37 0.35 -18.94 -27.77
N VAL A 38 -0.40 -18.88 -26.65
CA VAL A 38 0.14 -19.08 -25.30
C VAL A 38 0.07 -20.55 -24.90
N LEU A 39 1.22 -21.17 -24.65
CA LEU A 39 1.30 -22.54 -24.17
C LEU A 39 0.83 -22.62 -22.70
N LEU A 40 1.32 -21.75 -21.85
CA LEU A 40 1.06 -21.75 -20.41
C LEU A 40 0.84 -20.32 -19.91
N LEU A 41 -0.24 -20.13 -19.18
CA LEU A 41 -0.49 -18.95 -18.36
C LEU A 41 -0.31 -19.32 -16.88
N MET A 42 0.54 -18.60 -16.18
CA MET A 42 0.67 -18.61 -14.72
C MET A 42 0.14 -17.27 -14.23
N ALA A 43 -1.02 -17.26 -13.58
CA ALA A 43 -1.68 -16.01 -13.18
C ALA A 43 -1.98 -15.95 -11.70
N ASP A 44 -1.87 -14.73 -11.16
CA ASP A 44 -2.34 -14.40 -9.81
C ASP A 44 -3.77 -14.90 -9.63
N SER A 45 -4.05 -15.52 -8.50
CA SER A 45 -5.38 -16.04 -8.15
C SER A 45 -5.85 -15.64 -6.76
N THR A 46 -5.13 -14.73 -6.10
CA THR A 46 -5.37 -14.31 -4.71
C THR A 46 -6.81 -13.87 -4.45
N ASN A 47 -7.45 -13.19 -5.38
CA ASN A 47 -8.83 -12.72 -5.25
C ASN A 47 -9.81 -13.42 -6.22
N ALA A 48 -9.53 -14.65 -6.65
CA ALA A 48 -10.38 -15.38 -7.61
C ALA A 48 -11.83 -15.59 -7.11
N GLU A 49 -12.05 -15.66 -5.81
CA GLU A 49 -13.38 -15.75 -5.20
C GLU A 49 -14.12 -14.40 -5.09
N ARG A 50 -13.45 -13.27 -5.35
CA ARG A 50 -14.04 -11.92 -5.22
C ARG A 50 -14.70 -11.52 -6.53
N PRO A 51 -16.05 -11.34 -6.56
CA PRO A 51 -16.76 -10.92 -7.76
C PRO A 51 -16.34 -9.52 -8.23
N GLY A 52 -16.47 -9.27 -9.54
CA GLY A 52 -16.26 -7.95 -10.14
C GLY A 52 -14.80 -7.59 -10.35
N TYR A 53 -14.53 -6.30 -10.24
CA TYR A 53 -13.22 -5.67 -10.48
C TYR A 53 -12.63 -5.11 -9.19
N THR A 54 -11.32 -5.08 -9.13
CA THR A 54 -10.59 -4.40 -8.05
C THR A 54 -10.83 -2.89 -8.13
N GLN A 55 -10.98 -2.24 -6.99
CA GLN A 55 -11.21 -0.80 -6.94
C GLN A 55 -9.96 -0.02 -7.37
N THR A 56 -10.20 1.19 -7.93
CA THR A 56 -9.12 2.09 -8.33
C THR A 56 -8.40 2.73 -7.14
N GLU A 57 -7.12 2.99 -7.30
CA GLU A 57 -6.31 3.75 -6.33
C GLU A 57 -6.79 5.20 -6.13
N GLN A 58 -7.55 5.76 -7.06
CA GLN A 58 -8.13 7.10 -6.89
C GLN A 58 -9.07 7.21 -5.68
N LYS A 59 -9.77 6.13 -5.31
CA LYS A 59 -10.60 6.14 -4.09
C LYS A 59 -9.77 6.37 -2.84
N VAL A 60 -8.60 5.76 -2.78
CA VAL A 60 -7.68 5.95 -1.66
C VAL A 60 -7.15 7.36 -1.59
N ASN A 61 -6.87 7.99 -2.74
CA ASN A 61 -6.47 9.40 -2.79
C ASN A 61 -7.53 10.32 -2.15
N ALA A 62 -8.80 10.15 -2.50
CA ALA A 62 -9.90 10.94 -1.92
C ALA A 62 -10.01 10.71 -0.40
N THR A 63 -9.84 9.46 0.04
CA THR A 63 -9.85 9.13 1.48
C THR A 63 -8.68 9.77 2.21
N PHE A 64 -7.46 9.72 1.65
CA PHE A 64 -6.31 10.41 2.25
C PHE A 64 -6.52 11.91 2.33
N ASP A 65 -7.02 12.53 1.28
CA ASP A 65 -7.29 13.97 1.28
C ASP A 65 -8.26 14.35 2.42
N ALA A 66 -9.34 13.60 2.59
CA ALA A 66 -10.29 13.81 3.69
C ALA A 66 -9.66 13.59 5.08
N LEU A 67 -8.79 12.57 5.24
CA LEU A 67 -8.11 12.29 6.50
C LEU A 67 -7.05 13.35 6.83
N PHE A 68 -6.33 13.87 5.83
CA PHE A 68 -5.40 14.97 6.01
C PHE A 68 -6.12 16.25 6.42
N ALA A 69 -7.25 16.58 5.78
CA ALA A 69 -8.09 17.73 6.18
C ALA A 69 -8.60 17.57 7.62
N ARG A 70 -9.05 16.37 8.00
CA ARG A 70 -9.49 16.06 9.37
C ARG A 70 -8.35 16.22 10.39
N ALA A 71 -7.15 15.73 10.05
CA ALA A 71 -5.98 15.85 10.91
C ALA A 71 -5.53 17.31 11.09
N GLU A 72 -5.65 18.14 10.04
CA GLU A 72 -5.35 19.57 10.09
C GLU A 72 -6.35 20.31 10.98
N ALA A 73 -7.66 20.11 10.78
CA ALA A 73 -8.70 20.71 11.59
C ALA A 73 -8.55 20.39 13.09
N ASN A 74 -8.05 19.20 13.43
CA ASN A 74 -7.84 18.76 14.81
C ASN A 74 -6.39 18.94 15.29
N LYS A 75 -5.52 19.59 14.52
CA LYS A 75 -4.10 19.82 14.81
C LYS A 75 -3.32 18.56 15.19
N LYS A 76 -3.63 17.43 14.54
CA LYS A 76 -3.02 16.14 14.84
C LYS A 76 -1.81 15.85 13.95
N ARG A 77 -0.78 15.19 14.51
CA ARG A 77 0.26 14.55 13.73
C ARG A 77 -0.33 13.34 13.02
N LEU A 78 0.02 13.16 11.75
CA LEU A 78 -0.31 11.97 10.99
C LEU A 78 0.80 10.92 11.10
N ILE A 79 0.44 9.68 11.44
CA ILE A 79 1.34 8.52 11.39
C ILE A 79 0.66 7.48 10.51
N ILE A 80 1.27 7.16 9.37
CA ILE A 80 0.67 6.30 8.36
C ILE A 80 1.51 5.05 8.20
N ALA A 81 0.94 3.91 8.58
CA ALA A 81 1.57 2.60 8.42
C ALA A 81 1.15 1.95 7.12
N THR A 82 2.11 1.56 6.30
CA THR A 82 1.89 0.88 5.03
C THR A 82 3.02 -0.10 4.72
N PHE A 83 2.84 -0.94 3.71
CA PHE A 83 3.92 -1.78 3.19
C PHE A 83 5.01 -0.91 2.56
N ALA A 84 6.28 -1.17 2.91
CA ALA A 84 7.41 -0.45 2.33
C ALA A 84 7.50 -0.64 0.79
N SER A 85 7.06 -1.78 0.28
CA SER A 85 7.03 -2.09 -1.15
C SER A 85 5.92 -1.35 -1.92
N ASN A 86 4.94 -0.75 -1.24
CA ASN A 86 3.86 -0.01 -1.91
C ASN A 86 4.28 1.44 -2.22
N ILE A 87 5.15 1.60 -3.22
CA ILE A 87 5.70 2.91 -3.63
C ILE A 87 4.58 3.88 -4.03
N SER A 88 3.55 3.39 -4.73
CA SER A 88 2.41 4.21 -5.14
C SER A 88 1.69 4.81 -3.94
N ARG A 89 1.49 4.03 -2.87
CA ARG A 89 0.88 4.51 -1.63
C ARG A 89 1.74 5.56 -0.93
N VAL A 90 3.05 5.34 -0.88
CA VAL A 90 3.98 6.33 -0.31
C VAL A 90 3.95 7.62 -1.12
N GLN A 91 3.91 7.54 -2.46
CA GLN A 91 3.78 8.74 -3.28
C GLN A 91 2.46 9.50 -3.04
N GLN A 92 1.35 8.78 -2.88
CA GLN A 92 0.07 9.41 -2.53
C GLN A 92 0.16 10.19 -1.21
N ILE A 93 0.80 9.60 -0.20
CA ILE A 93 1.01 10.25 1.11
C ILE A 93 1.91 11.47 0.96
N ILE A 94 2.99 11.39 0.19
CA ILE A 94 3.91 12.51 -0.10
C ILE A 94 3.16 13.66 -0.79
N ASN A 95 2.36 13.36 -1.81
CA ASN A 95 1.58 14.37 -2.53
C ASN A 95 0.55 15.07 -1.60
N CYS A 96 -0.10 14.31 -0.72
CA CYS A 96 -0.97 14.90 0.30
C CYS A 96 -0.18 15.75 1.30
N ALA A 97 0.98 15.27 1.77
CA ALA A 97 1.81 16.04 2.70
C ALA A 97 2.27 17.37 2.09
N GLU A 98 2.68 17.37 0.82
CA GLU A 98 3.01 18.57 0.07
C GLU A 98 1.83 19.54 -0.01
N LYS A 99 0.64 19.03 -0.42
CA LYS A 99 -0.60 19.82 -0.52
C LYS A 99 -0.97 20.52 0.78
N TYR A 100 -0.78 19.83 1.93
CA TYR A 100 -1.09 20.36 3.26
C TYR A 100 0.11 21.03 3.96
N GLY A 101 1.22 21.26 3.25
CA GLY A 101 2.40 21.95 3.78
C GLY A 101 3.09 21.24 4.94
N ARG A 102 2.95 19.92 5.06
CA ARG A 102 3.51 19.11 6.12
C ARG A 102 4.87 18.51 5.73
N LYS A 103 5.77 18.35 6.70
CA LYS A 103 7.02 17.63 6.52
C LYS A 103 6.79 16.12 6.66
N VAL A 104 7.55 15.35 5.91
CA VAL A 104 7.49 13.87 5.93
C VAL A 104 8.74 13.34 6.60
N ALA A 105 8.57 12.39 7.54
CA ALA A 105 9.67 11.60 8.07
C ALA A 105 9.38 10.10 7.89
N LEU A 106 10.44 9.31 7.72
CA LEU A 106 10.32 7.85 7.54
C LEU A 106 10.75 7.13 8.82
N SER A 107 10.01 6.11 9.22
CA SER A 107 10.34 5.26 10.35
C SER A 107 10.25 3.78 9.98
N GLY A 108 11.28 3.03 10.32
CA GLY A 108 11.44 1.62 9.96
C GLY A 108 12.52 1.43 8.90
N ARG A 109 13.42 0.48 9.16
CA ARG A 109 14.61 0.24 8.33
C ARG A 109 14.27 -0.10 6.88
N SER A 110 13.30 -1.00 6.67
CA SER A 110 12.85 -1.37 5.33
C SER A 110 12.19 -0.20 4.59
N MET A 111 11.42 0.64 5.29
CA MET A 111 10.81 1.84 4.69
C MET A 111 11.88 2.79 4.17
N VAL A 112 12.88 3.13 4.99
CA VAL A 112 13.97 4.02 4.59
C VAL A 112 14.73 3.47 3.38
N ASN A 113 15.11 2.19 3.42
CA ASN A 113 15.90 1.56 2.34
C ASN A 113 15.11 1.51 1.02
N VAL A 114 13.86 1.07 1.05
CA VAL A 114 13.06 0.96 -0.18
C VAL A 114 12.77 2.35 -0.77
N MET A 115 12.49 3.34 0.07
CA MET A 115 12.23 4.72 -0.39
C MET A 115 13.49 5.36 -1.00
N SER A 116 14.67 5.12 -0.45
CA SER A 116 15.94 5.57 -1.05
C SER A 116 16.12 4.98 -2.45
N ILE A 117 16.00 3.66 -2.58
CA ILE A 117 16.14 2.96 -3.87
C ILE A 117 15.08 3.43 -4.87
N ALA A 118 13.81 3.57 -4.43
CA ALA A 118 12.72 4.01 -5.30
C ALA A 118 12.95 5.45 -5.81
N SER A 119 13.53 6.31 -4.98
CA SER A 119 13.89 7.68 -5.33
C SER A 119 15.04 7.71 -6.34
N GLU A 120 16.11 6.94 -6.10
CA GLU A 120 17.26 6.82 -7.01
C GLU A 120 16.84 6.31 -8.39
N LEU A 121 15.90 5.35 -8.45
CA LEU A 121 15.37 4.79 -9.70
C LEU A 121 14.29 5.67 -10.35
N GLY A 122 13.90 6.79 -9.72
CA GLY A 122 12.90 7.71 -10.26
C GLY A 122 11.44 7.24 -10.12
N TYR A 123 11.18 6.18 -9.36
CA TYR A 123 9.82 5.70 -9.06
C TYR A 123 9.14 6.51 -7.96
N LEU A 124 9.90 7.17 -7.09
CA LEU A 124 9.39 8.04 -6.05
C LEU A 124 9.87 9.47 -6.30
N LYS A 125 8.94 10.42 -6.34
CA LYS A 125 9.23 11.84 -6.49
C LYS A 125 8.99 12.54 -5.16
N VAL A 126 10.04 13.09 -4.60
CA VAL A 126 9.98 13.80 -3.32
C VAL A 126 10.36 15.26 -3.57
N PRO A 127 9.47 16.24 -3.32
CA PRO A 127 9.80 17.65 -3.41
C PRO A 127 10.94 18.03 -2.47
N ASP A 128 11.79 18.96 -2.91
CA ASP A 128 12.93 19.44 -2.13
C ASP A 128 12.49 19.97 -0.76
N GLY A 129 13.19 19.53 0.29
CA GLY A 129 12.93 19.95 1.66
C GLY A 129 11.63 19.42 2.27
N LEU A 130 10.86 18.54 1.58
CA LEU A 130 9.68 17.89 2.16
C LEU A 130 10.07 16.77 3.11
N LEU A 131 11.02 15.92 2.71
CA LEU A 131 11.52 14.82 3.54
C LEU A 131 12.53 15.34 4.56
N ILE A 132 12.35 14.98 5.82
CA ILE A 132 13.25 15.33 6.92
C ILE A 132 13.74 14.06 7.62
N ASP A 133 14.90 14.15 8.24
CA ASP A 133 15.40 13.09 9.12
C ASP A 133 14.47 12.93 10.34
N LEU A 134 14.26 11.67 10.78
CA LEU A 134 13.43 11.37 11.93
C LEU A 134 13.93 12.07 13.23
N ASN A 135 15.22 12.30 13.36
CA ASN A 135 15.80 13.06 14.48
C ASN A 135 15.39 14.55 14.50
N MET A 136 14.89 15.05 13.38
CA MET A 136 14.50 16.46 13.23
C MET A 136 13.04 16.73 13.56
N ILE A 137 12.21 15.69 13.77
CA ILE A 137 10.77 15.87 14.01
C ILE A 137 10.45 16.75 15.22
N SER A 138 11.32 16.75 16.24
CA SER A 138 11.17 17.59 17.43
C SER A 138 11.32 19.11 17.17
N ARG A 139 11.79 19.49 15.98
CA ARG A 139 11.91 20.90 15.57
C ARG A 139 10.61 21.46 14.97
N TYR A 140 9.62 20.61 14.76
CA TYR A 140 8.34 20.95 14.17
C TYR A 140 7.21 20.68 15.16
N THR A 141 6.09 21.38 15.03
CA THR A 141 4.88 21.04 15.78
C THR A 141 4.29 19.74 15.26
N LYS A 142 3.51 19.03 16.07
CA LYS A 142 2.92 17.75 15.68
C LYS A 142 2.10 17.86 14.39
N GLU A 143 1.29 18.89 14.26
CA GLU A 143 0.44 19.15 13.10
C GLU A 143 1.22 19.36 11.79
N GLN A 144 2.49 19.70 11.87
CA GLN A 144 3.37 19.89 10.70
C GLN A 144 3.99 18.58 10.20
N ILE A 145 3.79 17.46 10.90
CA ILE A 145 4.49 16.19 10.62
C ILE A 145 3.55 15.13 10.07
N VAL A 146 4.01 14.46 9.03
CA VAL A 146 3.53 13.16 8.58
C VAL A 146 4.65 12.14 8.76
N LEU A 147 4.39 11.10 9.51
CA LEU A 147 5.33 9.98 9.69
C LEU A 147 4.86 8.79 8.88
N ILE A 148 5.67 8.31 7.93
CA ILE A 148 5.40 7.08 7.18
C ILE A 148 6.19 5.94 7.84
N THR A 149 5.51 4.86 8.21
CA THR A 149 6.11 3.82 9.03
C THR A 149 5.78 2.41 8.54
N THR A 150 6.59 1.45 8.98
CA THR A 150 6.30 0.01 8.87
C THR A 150 5.44 -0.46 10.02
N GLY A 151 4.88 -1.68 9.91
CA GLY A 151 4.12 -2.30 11.00
C GLY A 151 2.63 -2.36 10.73
N SER A 152 2.21 -2.22 9.49
CA SER A 152 0.81 -2.36 9.07
C SER A 152 0.23 -3.76 9.28
N GLN A 153 1.08 -4.76 9.55
CA GLN A 153 0.71 -6.15 9.84
C GLN A 153 0.84 -6.54 11.32
N GLY A 154 1.17 -5.59 12.19
CA GLY A 154 1.34 -5.82 13.63
C GLY A 154 2.61 -6.60 14.00
N GLU A 155 3.60 -6.63 13.13
CA GLU A 155 4.86 -7.35 13.36
C GLU A 155 5.55 -6.83 14.64
N PRO A 156 5.98 -7.72 15.56
CA PRO A 156 6.43 -7.32 16.91
C PRO A 156 7.58 -6.31 16.94
N MET A 157 8.48 -6.39 15.97
CA MET A 157 9.67 -5.50 15.91
C MET A 157 9.49 -4.31 14.97
N SER A 158 8.30 -4.12 14.40
CA SER A 158 8.01 -3.02 13.49
C SER A 158 7.97 -1.67 14.20
N ALA A 159 8.13 -0.59 13.44
CA ALA A 159 8.16 0.74 14.02
C ALA A 159 6.80 1.12 14.66
N LEU A 160 5.67 0.83 14.01
CA LEU A 160 4.34 1.11 14.57
C LEU A 160 4.09 0.32 15.87
N THR A 161 4.41 -0.99 15.88
CA THR A 161 4.23 -1.83 17.07
C THR A 161 5.05 -1.29 18.24
N ARG A 162 6.31 -0.90 18.00
CA ARG A 162 7.15 -0.28 19.03
C ARG A 162 6.59 1.06 19.52
N MET A 163 5.96 1.87 18.66
CA MET A 163 5.25 3.09 19.08
C MET A 163 4.04 2.73 19.95
N ALA A 164 3.24 1.74 19.57
CA ALA A 164 2.08 1.28 20.31
C ALA A 164 2.43 0.80 21.72
N PHE A 165 3.56 0.12 21.89
CA PHE A 165 4.03 -0.39 23.19
C PHE A 165 5.01 0.55 23.93
N ALA A 166 5.18 1.81 23.47
CA ALA A 166 6.12 2.81 24.02
C ALA A 166 7.59 2.37 24.02
N ASP A 167 7.97 1.49 23.10
CA ASP A 167 9.35 1.01 22.93
C ASP A 167 10.08 1.71 21.77
N HIS A 168 9.45 2.68 21.12
CA HIS A 168 10.09 3.44 20.03
C HIS A 168 10.93 4.58 20.58
N ARG A 169 12.24 4.58 20.28
CA ARG A 169 13.21 5.49 20.89
C ARG A 169 12.98 6.98 20.63
N GLN A 170 12.37 7.34 19.49
CA GLN A 170 12.29 8.72 19.02
C GLN A 170 10.85 9.25 18.90
N VAL A 171 9.85 8.36 18.91
CA VAL A 171 8.46 8.72 18.68
C VAL A 171 7.59 8.16 19.78
N ALA A 172 7.05 9.03 20.61
CA ALA A 172 5.95 8.74 21.52
C ALA A 172 4.62 9.10 20.83
N VAL A 173 3.59 8.30 21.05
CA VAL A 173 2.26 8.49 20.50
C VAL A 173 1.21 8.74 21.59
N GLY A 174 0.15 9.47 21.27
CA GLY A 174 -0.91 9.84 22.22
C GLY A 174 -2.07 10.58 21.56
N GLU A 175 -2.80 11.37 22.34
CA GLU A 175 -4.05 12.04 21.93
C GLU A 175 -3.89 12.98 20.73
N ASP A 176 -2.71 13.58 20.53
CA ASP A 176 -2.43 14.49 19.40
C ASP A 176 -2.03 13.74 18.13
N ASP A 177 -2.20 12.44 18.08
CA ASP A 177 -1.80 11.61 16.94
C ASP A 177 -3.03 10.97 16.27
N MET A 178 -3.06 11.05 14.94
CA MET A 178 -3.94 10.25 14.10
C MET A 178 -3.11 9.18 13.41
N ILE A 179 -3.43 7.92 13.69
CA ILE A 179 -2.74 6.75 13.15
C ILE A 179 -3.59 6.17 12.02
N ILE A 180 -3.03 6.06 10.83
CA ILE A 180 -3.71 5.45 9.67
C ILE A 180 -2.99 4.15 9.33
N ILE A 181 -3.69 3.01 9.42
CA ILE A 181 -3.18 1.70 8.98
C ILE A 181 -3.69 1.46 7.56
N SER A 182 -2.87 1.81 6.58
CA SER A 182 -3.16 1.73 5.15
C SER A 182 -2.73 0.38 4.57
N ALA A 183 -3.24 -0.68 5.17
CA ALA A 183 -3.04 -2.05 4.72
C ALA A 183 -4.18 -2.92 5.23
N ARG A 184 -4.48 -3.99 4.50
CA ARG A 184 -5.34 -5.07 4.97
C ARG A 184 -4.50 -6.08 5.73
N PRO A 185 -4.96 -6.60 6.88
CA PRO A 185 -4.28 -7.73 7.52
C PRO A 185 -4.17 -8.92 6.55
N ILE A 186 -2.97 -9.44 6.40
CA ILE A 186 -2.76 -10.73 5.73
C ILE A 186 -3.45 -11.81 6.58
N PRO A 187 -4.14 -12.80 5.97
CA PRO A 187 -4.78 -13.88 6.71
C PRO A 187 -3.83 -14.50 7.75
N GLY A 188 -4.27 -14.52 9.02
CA GLY A 188 -3.47 -14.93 10.17
C GLY A 188 -2.83 -13.80 10.98
N ASN A 189 -2.77 -12.58 10.46
CA ASN A 189 -2.22 -11.42 11.18
C ASN A 189 -3.29 -10.57 11.88
N GLU A 190 -4.58 -10.89 11.75
CA GLU A 190 -5.70 -10.10 12.28
C GLU A 190 -5.57 -9.84 13.78
N LYS A 191 -5.18 -10.86 14.54
CA LYS A 191 -4.99 -10.75 15.99
C LYS A 191 -3.83 -9.81 16.35
N MET A 192 -2.73 -9.87 15.61
CA MET A 192 -1.56 -9.00 15.85
C MET A 192 -1.91 -7.55 15.54
N VAL A 193 -2.55 -7.28 14.40
CA VAL A 193 -3.01 -5.94 14.02
C VAL A 193 -4.02 -5.42 15.06
N GLY A 194 -5.01 -6.23 15.45
CA GLY A 194 -5.98 -5.86 16.49
C GLY A 194 -5.31 -5.48 17.81
N THR A 195 -4.31 -6.23 18.25
CA THR A 195 -3.56 -5.91 19.47
C THR A 195 -2.84 -4.56 19.37
N VAL A 196 -2.23 -4.25 18.23
CA VAL A 196 -1.58 -2.94 18.00
C VAL A 196 -2.60 -1.81 18.00
N VAL A 197 -3.76 -1.99 17.34
CA VAL A 197 -4.86 -1.02 17.35
C VAL A 197 -5.34 -0.74 18.78
N ASP A 198 -5.56 -1.78 19.57
CA ASP A 198 -6.00 -1.65 20.97
C ASP A 198 -4.99 -0.87 21.82
N GLU A 199 -3.68 -1.14 21.67
CA GLU A 199 -2.64 -0.41 22.40
C GLU A 199 -2.56 1.07 21.98
N LEU A 200 -2.75 1.37 20.70
CA LEU A 200 -2.81 2.76 20.21
C LEU A 200 -4.04 3.50 20.74
N LEU A 201 -5.21 2.87 20.76
CA LEU A 201 -6.44 3.42 21.34
C LEU A 201 -6.31 3.68 22.84
N LYS A 202 -5.70 2.76 23.62
CA LYS A 202 -5.41 2.96 25.04
C LYS A 202 -4.53 4.18 25.31
N ARG A 203 -3.71 4.60 24.34
CA ARG A 203 -2.88 5.80 24.43
C ARG A 203 -3.62 7.07 24.01
N GLY A 204 -4.91 6.98 23.68
CA GLY A 204 -5.72 8.12 23.24
C GLY A 204 -5.54 8.49 21.77
N CYS A 205 -4.81 7.69 20.97
CA CYS A 205 -4.65 7.97 19.55
C CYS A 205 -5.99 7.85 18.81
N ASP A 206 -6.18 8.69 17.77
CA ASP A 206 -7.25 8.55 16.80
C ASP A 206 -6.81 7.52 15.74
N VAL A 207 -7.36 6.30 15.77
CA VAL A 207 -6.90 5.21 14.90
C VAL A 207 -7.88 4.96 13.77
N VAL A 208 -7.38 5.02 12.54
CA VAL A 208 -8.11 4.77 11.28
C VAL A 208 -7.54 3.53 10.62
N TYR A 209 -8.38 2.56 10.32
CA TYR A 209 -7.99 1.30 9.66
C TYR A 209 -9.09 0.82 8.70
N GLU A 210 -8.82 -0.21 7.91
CA GLU A 210 -9.61 -0.64 6.74
C GLU A 210 -11.11 -0.81 7.01
N SER A 211 -11.51 -1.31 8.20
CA SER A 211 -12.94 -1.51 8.50
C SER A 211 -13.73 -0.22 8.65
N MET A 212 -13.06 0.93 8.80
CA MET A 212 -13.66 2.24 9.00
C MET A 212 -13.64 3.11 7.75
N TYR A 213 -12.59 2.99 6.92
CA TYR A 213 -12.35 3.83 5.76
C TYR A 213 -11.67 3.04 4.64
N GLU A 214 -11.91 3.43 3.39
CA GLU A 214 -11.24 2.86 2.21
C GLU A 214 -9.79 3.36 2.11
N VAL A 215 -8.95 3.04 3.09
CA VAL A 215 -7.53 3.42 3.15
C VAL A 215 -6.61 2.43 2.43
N HIS A 216 -7.18 1.35 1.90
CA HIS A 216 -6.46 0.31 1.20
C HIS A 216 -7.28 -0.24 0.04
N VAL A 217 -6.61 -0.50 -1.07
CA VAL A 217 -7.16 -1.25 -2.22
C VAL A 217 -6.21 -2.40 -2.51
N SER A 218 -6.77 -3.56 -2.84
CA SER A 218 -5.95 -4.74 -3.19
C SER A 218 -5.08 -4.45 -4.41
N GLY A 219 -3.86 -4.99 -4.40
CA GLY A 219 -2.99 -5.04 -5.56
C GLY A 219 -3.24 -6.25 -6.46
N HIS A 220 -4.20 -7.12 -6.08
CA HIS A 220 -4.52 -8.37 -6.76
C HIS A 220 -5.86 -8.27 -7.49
N ALA A 221 -5.88 -8.79 -8.71
CA ALA A 221 -7.03 -8.83 -9.60
C ALA A 221 -8.20 -9.62 -9.02
N CYS A 222 -9.42 -9.08 -9.15
CA CYS A 222 -10.65 -9.78 -8.85
C CYS A 222 -11.11 -10.67 -10.02
N GLN A 223 -12.20 -11.39 -9.85
CA GLN A 223 -12.67 -12.45 -10.74
C GLN A 223 -12.80 -12.02 -12.21
N GLU A 224 -13.37 -10.84 -12.50
CA GLU A 224 -13.58 -10.40 -13.88
C GLU A 224 -12.28 -9.98 -14.57
N GLU A 225 -11.32 -9.46 -13.81
CA GLU A 225 -9.99 -9.12 -14.31
C GLU A 225 -9.19 -10.38 -14.66
N LEU A 226 -9.28 -11.42 -13.82
CA LEU A 226 -8.65 -12.72 -14.08
C LEU A 226 -9.24 -13.39 -15.34
N LYS A 227 -10.57 -13.39 -15.48
CA LYS A 227 -11.27 -13.88 -16.69
C LYS A 227 -10.84 -13.10 -17.92
N LEU A 228 -10.66 -11.78 -17.82
CA LEU A 228 -10.23 -10.96 -18.95
C LEU A 228 -8.83 -11.35 -19.43
N ILE A 229 -7.86 -11.50 -18.54
CA ILE A 229 -6.51 -11.93 -18.92
C ILE A 229 -6.53 -13.32 -19.54
N GLN A 230 -7.29 -14.26 -18.99
CA GLN A 230 -7.44 -15.60 -19.56
C GLN A 230 -8.09 -15.56 -20.95
N ALA A 231 -9.12 -14.75 -21.14
CA ALA A 231 -9.79 -14.59 -22.42
C ALA A 231 -8.90 -13.94 -23.50
N LEU A 232 -8.03 -12.99 -23.10
CA LEU A 232 -7.07 -12.35 -24.01
C LEU A 232 -5.95 -13.29 -24.42
N THR A 233 -5.39 -14.04 -23.47
CA THR A 233 -4.22 -14.92 -23.70
C THR A 233 -4.59 -16.28 -24.30
N LYS A 234 -5.81 -16.79 -24.08
CA LYS A 234 -6.32 -18.09 -24.57
C LYS A 234 -5.30 -19.23 -24.37
N PRO A 235 -4.81 -19.48 -23.16
CA PRO A 235 -3.72 -20.39 -22.92
C PRO A 235 -4.15 -21.85 -23.14
N LYS A 236 -3.22 -22.70 -23.59
CA LYS A 236 -3.47 -24.15 -23.66
C LYS A 236 -3.47 -24.78 -22.27
N TYR A 237 -2.62 -24.30 -21.37
CA TYR A 237 -2.53 -24.72 -19.96
C TYR A 237 -2.58 -23.52 -19.05
N PHE A 238 -3.14 -23.73 -17.84
CA PHE A 238 -3.28 -22.69 -16.83
C PHE A 238 -2.77 -23.20 -15.48
N ILE A 239 -1.98 -22.37 -14.76
CA ILE A 239 -1.54 -22.62 -13.39
C ILE A 239 -1.89 -21.39 -12.55
N PRO A 240 -2.78 -21.51 -11.54
CA PRO A 240 -3.04 -20.44 -10.60
C PRO A 240 -1.82 -20.23 -9.69
N VAL A 241 -1.50 -18.96 -9.41
CA VAL A 241 -0.41 -18.54 -8.51
C VAL A 241 -1.03 -17.84 -7.30
N HIS A 242 -0.46 -18.02 -6.12
CA HIS A 242 -0.93 -17.51 -4.83
C HIS A 242 -2.28 -18.04 -4.33
N GLY A 243 -2.94 -18.90 -5.02
CA GLY A 243 -4.25 -19.39 -4.61
C GLY A 243 -4.19 -20.58 -3.63
N GLU A 244 -5.25 -20.75 -2.89
CA GLU A 244 -5.57 -21.99 -2.21
C GLU A 244 -6.42 -22.89 -3.16
N TYR A 245 -6.61 -24.16 -2.82
CA TYR A 245 -7.33 -25.12 -3.68
C TYR A 245 -8.77 -24.70 -4.03
N ARG A 246 -9.39 -23.86 -3.21
CA ARG A 246 -10.76 -23.34 -3.42
C ARG A 246 -10.83 -22.14 -4.38
N MET A 247 -9.70 -21.52 -4.72
CA MET A 247 -9.60 -20.32 -5.56
C MET A 247 -9.43 -20.64 -7.04
#